data_6ad8928d4a2630d735c580de53b3c514
#
_entry.id   6ad8928d4a2630d735c580de53b3c514
#
_cell.length_a   1.000
_cell.length_b   1.000
_cell.length_c   1.000
_cell.angle_alpha   90.00
_cell.angle_beta   90.00
_cell.angle_gamma   90.00
#
_symmetry.space_group_name_H-M   'P 1'
#
loop_
_entity.id
_entity.type
_entity.pdbx_description
1 polymer ?
#
loop_
_entity_poly.entity_id
_entity_poly.type
_entity_poly.pdbx_seq_one_letter_code
_entity_poly.pdbx_strand_id
1 'polypeptide(L)'
;FLIGSYTALVGDPSDKNKARPILTEEQVAENSKTYTEQAFRVLDREQTKIRYNGEWLSELSLVDLIRLGQNFTVQQFLARENFANRLEKNEPIFLHETFYALMQGYDAVALKTDIQVGGSDQLFNIIVAGRKLQEALGQKPLVGVITGILPGTDGVQRMSKSTGNIVPINTGANDMFGKVMSIPDMAMGKYMRLVSRWTPHEIEAIEKEVASGALHPRDAK
;
A
#
# COMPACT_ATOMS: atom_id res chain seq x y z
N PHE A 1 -7.36 1.01 -12.03
CA PHE A 1 -6.30 1.61 -11.21
C PHE A 1 -6.78 2.94 -10.64
N LEU A 2 -6.80 3.07 -9.30
CA LEU A 2 -7.29 4.26 -8.60
C LEU A 2 -6.12 5.14 -8.19
N ILE A 3 -6.22 6.43 -8.50
CA ILE A 3 -5.30 7.47 -8.03
C ILE A 3 -5.98 8.26 -6.92
N GLY A 4 -5.35 8.28 -5.74
CA GLY A 4 -5.84 8.98 -4.58
C GLY A 4 -5.60 10.49 -4.65
N SER A 5 -6.20 11.17 -5.65
CA SER A 5 -6.01 12.60 -5.85
C SER A 5 -6.53 13.44 -4.67
N TYR A 6 -7.65 13.05 -4.09
CA TYR A 6 -8.24 13.75 -2.94
C TYR A 6 -7.67 13.25 -1.61
N THR A 7 -7.47 11.94 -1.46
CA THR A 7 -6.84 11.38 -0.26
C THR A 7 -5.39 11.82 -0.07
N ALA A 8 -4.70 12.22 -1.15
CA ALA A 8 -3.36 12.81 -1.06
C ALA A 8 -3.32 14.14 -0.27
N LEU A 9 -4.44 14.88 -0.21
CA LEU A 9 -4.57 16.11 0.59
C LEU A 9 -4.52 15.82 2.10
N VAL A 10 -4.93 14.63 2.52
CA VAL A 10 -4.84 14.17 3.92
C VAL A 10 -3.51 13.46 4.17
N GLY A 11 -3.09 12.62 3.22
CA GLY A 11 -1.94 11.73 3.34
C GLY A 11 -2.25 10.46 4.12
N ASP A 12 -1.81 9.31 3.60
CA ASP A 12 -1.99 8.02 4.25
C ASP A 12 -1.16 7.94 5.55
N PRO A 13 -1.79 7.79 6.72
CA PRO A 13 -1.09 7.63 7.98
C PRO A 13 -0.54 6.21 8.19
N SER A 14 -0.92 5.25 7.33
CA SER A 14 -0.51 3.84 7.46
C SER A 14 1.01 3.74 7.50
N ASP A 15 1.52 2.96 8.44
CA ASP A 15 2.95 2.67 8.60
C ASP A 15 3.85 3.93 8.75
N LYS A 16 3.30 5.01 9.38
CA LYS A 16 4.01 6.26 9.62
C LYS A 16 3.92 6.68 11.08
N ASN A 17 5.05 7.11 11.63
CA ASN A 17 5.15 7.63 12.99
C ASN A 17 4.90 9.15 13.06
N LYS A 18 4.71 9.83 11.92
CA LYS A 18 4.44 11.27 11.85
C LYS A 18 3.43 11.57 10.76
N ALA A 19 2.64 12.62 10.94
CA ALA A 19 1.75 13.13 9.90
C ALA A 19 2.53 13.49 8.62
N ARG A 20 1.95 13.20 7.46
CA ARG A 20 2.55 13.57 6.17
C ARG A 20 2.34 15.05 5.90
N PRO A 21 3.28 15.71 5.18
CA PRO A 21 3.00 17.02 4.61
C PRO A 21 1.80 16.96 3.67
N ILE A 22 0.94 17.95 3.76
CA ILE A 22 -0.20 18.11 2.85
C ILE A 22 0.36 18.54 1.49
N LEU A 23 -0.06 17.84 0.42
CA LEU A 23 0.32 18.17 -0.95
C LEU A 23 -0.67 19.18 -1.53
N THR A 24 -0.20 20.04 -2.45
CA THR A 24 -1.10 20.89 -3.24
C THR A 24 -1.73 20.07 -4.38
N GLU A 25 -2.83 20.59 -4.95
CA GLU A 25 -3.50 19.95 -6.09
C GLU A 25 -2.56 19.80 -7.30
N GLU A 26 -1.72 20.80 -7.57
CA GLU A 26 -0.73 20.77 -8.64
C GLU A 26 0.33 19.68 -8.42
N GLN A 27 0.80 19.54 -7.18
CA GLN A 27 1.74 18.46 -6.82
C GLN A 27 1.10 17.07 -6.97
N VAL A 28 -0.18 16.95 -6.61
CA VAL A 28 -0.93 15.70 -6.80
C VAL A 28 -1.09 15.39 -8.29
N ALA A 29 -1.44 16.38 -9.11
CA ALA A 29 -1.60 16.22 -10.55
C ALA A 29 -0.27 15.81 -11.23
N GLU A 30 0.84 16.42 -10.88
CA GLU A 30 2.15 16.07 -11.42
C GLU A 30 2.61 14.67 -10.99
N ASN A 31 2.46 14.34 -9.71
CA ASN A 31 2.81 13.01 -9.21
C ASN A 31 1.95 11.91 -9.87
N SER A 32 0.68 12.19 -10.17
CA SER A 32 -0.22 11.20 -10.76
C SER A 32 0.22 10.75 -12.17
N LYS A 33 0.83 11.63 -12.95
CA LYS A 33 1.39 11.29 -14.28
C LYS A 33 2.44 10.19 -14.16
N THR A 34 3.39 10.38 -13.25
CA THR A 34 4.49 9.41 -13.06
C THR A 34 3.99 8.08 -12.51
N TYR A 35 2.98 8.08 -11.65
CA TYR A 35 2.38 6.84 -11.13
C TYR A 35 1.66 6.05 -12.21
N THR A 36 0.94 6.74 -13.07
CA THR A 36 0.23 6.12 -14.20
C THR A 36 1.20 5.45 -15.17
N GLU A 37 2.28 6.12 -15.55
CA GLU A 37 3.31 5.56 -16.43
C GLU A 37 3.97 4.31 -15.81
N GLN A 38 4.26 4.34 -14.52
CA GLN A 38 4.82 3.19 -13.81
C GLN A 38 3.82 2.04 -13.70
N ALA A 39 2.54 2.32 -13.42
CA ALA A 39 1.49 1.30 -13.34
C ALA A 39 1.36 0.53 -14.66
N PHE A 40 1.46 1.21 -15.80
CA PHE A 40 1.38 0.58 -17.12
C PHE A 40 2.62 -0.22 -17.54
N ARG A 41 3.66 -0.28 -16.72
CA ARG A 41 4.72 -1.27 -16.89
C ARG A 41 4.31 -2.67 -16.42
N VAL A 42 3.29 -2.74 -15.58
CA VAL A 42 2.79 -3.98 -14.97
C VAL A 42 1.36 -4.29 -15.44
N LEU A 43 0.52 -3.27 -15.58
CA LEU A 43 -0.88 -3.41 -15.96
C LEU A 43 -1.06 -3.24 -17.47
N ASP A 44 -1.98 -4.01 -18.04
CA ASP A 44 -2.40 -3.85 -19.42
C ASP A 44 -3.19 -2.54 -19.57
N ARG A 45 -2.71 -1.65 -20.45
CA ARG A 45 -3.28 -0.34 -20.68
C ARG A 45 -4.71 -0.41 -21.27
N GLU A 46 -4.98 -1.39 -22.14
CA GLU A 46 -6.28 -1.51 -22.80
C GLU A 46 -7.36 -2.06 -21.86
N GLN A 47 -6.94 -2.85 -20.86
CA GLN A 47 -7.84 -3.44 -19.88
C GLN A 47 -7.94 -2.63 -18.58
N THR A 48 -7.13 -1.58 -18.41
CA THR A 48 -7.05 -0.81 -17.17
C THR A 48 -7.71 0.56 -17.34
N LYS A 49 -8.73 0.82 -16.52
CA LYS A 49 -9.31 2.16 -16.38
C LYS A 49 -8.61 2.92 -15.27
N ILE A 50 -8.15 4.13 -15.55
CA ILE A 50 -7.65 5.05 -14.53
C ILE A 50 -8.83 5.84 -13.96
N ARG A 51 -8.93 5.93 -12.64
CA ARG A 51 -9.93 6.74 -11.93
C ARG A 51 -9.24 7.57 -10.86
N TYR A 52 -9.79 8.70 -10.56
CA TYR A 52 -9.30 9.62 -9.53
C TYR A 52 -10.35 9.74 -8.44
N ASN A 53 -10.00 9.55 -7.19
CA ASN A 53 -11.00 9.60 -6.13
C ASN A 53 -11.54 11.01 -5.82
N GLY A 54 -10.93 12.05 -6.36
CA GLY A 54 -11.52 13.38 -6.41
C GLY A 54 -12.86 13.43 -7.15
N GLU A 55 -13.10 12.51 -8.10
CA GLU A 55 -14.37 12.44 -8.86
C GLU A 55 -15.61 12.25 -7.97
N TRP A 56 -15.47 11.68 -6.79
CA TRP A 56 -16.58 11.45 -5.84
C TRP A 56 -16.34 12.03 -4.46
N LEU A 57 -15.07 12.11 -3.99
CA LEU A 57 -14.80 12.61 -2.66
C LEU A 57 -14.99 14.13 -2.54
N SER A 58 -14.77 14.88 -3.63
CA SER A 58 -15.03 16.32 -3.65
C SER A 58 -16.51 16.68 -3.56
N GLU A 59 -17.40 15.77 -3.93
CA GLU A 59 -18.84 15.95 -3.90
C GLU A 59 -19.46 15.60 -2.53
N LEU A 60 -18.70 14.95 -1.63
CA LEU A 60 -19.20 14.60 -0.30
C LEU A 60 -19.42 15.83 0.55
N SER A 61 -20.64 15.98 1.04
CA SER A 61 -20.99 16.99 2.03
C SER A 61 -20.50 16.59 3.44
N LEU A 62 -20.49 17.55 4.36
CA LEU A 62 -20.22 17.27 5.77
C LEU A 62 -21.24 16.26 6.34
N VAL A 63 -22.49 16.32 5.91
CA VAL A 63 -23.53 15.35 6.34
C VAL A 63 -23.18 13.94 5.87
N ASP A 64 -22.68 13.78 4.66
CA ASP A 64 -22.27 12.48 4.14
C ASP A 64 -21.06 11.94 4.91
N LEU A 65 -20.10 12.79 5.23
CA LEU A 65 -18.96 12.39 6.07
C LEU A 65 -19.39 11.93 7.46
N ILE A 66 -20.37 12.62 8.08
CA ILE A 66 -20.95 12.21 9.36
C ILE A 66 -21.64 10.84 9.21
N ARG A 67 -22.41 10.62 8.14
CA ARG A 67 -23.07 9.33 7.87
C ARG A 67 -22.07 8.20 7.66
N LEU A 68 -20.96 8.45 7.00
CA LEU A 68 -19.88 7.46 6.86
C LEU A 68 -19.25 7.17 8.22
N GLY A 69 -18.92 8.23 8.97
CA GLY A 69 -18.27 8.13 10.28
C GLY A 69 -19.07 7.38 11.34
N GLN A 70 -20.42 7.46 11.33
CA GLN A 70 -21.29 6.78 12.30
C GLN A 70 -21.17 5.24 12.26
N ASN A 71 -20.59 4.68 11.22
CA ASN A 71 -20.36 3.24 11.11
C ASN A 71 -19.12 2.76 11.88
N PHE A 72 -18.35 3.67 12.47
CA PHE A 72 -17.10 3.35 13.15
C PHE A 72 -17.07 3.94 14.56
N THR A 73 -16.29 3.30 15.41
CA THR A 73 -15.94 3.89 16.72
C THR A 73 -14.53 4.49 16.66
N VAL A 74 -14.28 5.48 17.50
CA VAL A 74 -12.94 6.07 17.66
C VAL A 74 -11.91 4.99 18.05
N GLN A 75 -12.31 4.06 18.92
CA GLN A 75 -11.45 2.96 19.37
C GLN A 75 -10.99 2.07 18.21
N GLN A 76 -11.84 1.83 17.21
CA GLN A 76 -11.45 1.06 16.02
C GLN A 76 -10.32 1.75 15.24
N PHE A 77 -10.35 3.07 15.15
CA PHE A 77 -9.25 3.83 14.51
C PHE A 77 -7.99 3.81 15.36
N LEU A 78 -8.11 4.04 16.66
CA LEU A 78 -6.97 4.07 17.57
C LEU A 78 -6.29 2.71 17.74
N ALA A 79 -7.01 1.60 17.48
CA ALA A 79 -6.46 0.25 17.49
C ALA A 79 -5.58 -0.06 16.25
N ARG A 80 -5.52 0.81 15.23
CA ARG A 80 -4.58 0.64 14.13
C ARG A 80 -3.15 0.68 14.65
N GLU A 81 -2.30 -0.22 14.18
CA GLU A 81 -0.92 -0.39 14.66
C GLU A 81 -0.15 0.94 14.74
N ASN A 82 -0.22 1.75 13.68
CA ASN A 82 0.47 3.04 13.66
C ASN A 82 -0.06 4.04 14.70
N PHE A 83 -1.38 4.05 14.96
CA PHE A 83 -1.95 4.93 15.98
C PHE A 83 -1.71 4.37 17.39
N ALA A 84 -1.82 3.07 17.60
CA ALA A 84 -1.52 2.43 18.86
C ALA A 84 -0.06 2.70 19.28
N ASN A 85 0.89 2.53 18.36
CA ASN A 85 2.31 2.81 18.59
C ASN A 85 2.57 4.29 18.96
N ARG A 86 1.83 5.22 18.34
CA ARG A 86 1.94 6.66 18.64
C ARG A 86 1.32 7.00 19.99
N LEU A 87 0.19 6.39 20.33
CA LEU A 87 -0.44 6.56 21.65
C LEU A 87 0.48 6.09 22.78
N GLU A 88 1.11 4.92 22.63
CA GLU A 88 2.08 4.39 23.62
C GLU A 88 3.26 5.33 23.82
N LYS A 89 3.69 6.03 22.76
CA LYS A 89 4.81 6.98 22.80
C LYS A 89 4.38 8.40 23.15
N ASN A 90 3.11 8.63 23.47
CA ASN A 90 2.54 9.97 23.65
C ASN A 90 2.79 10.92 22.46
N GLU A 91 2.85 10.38 21.26
CA GLU A 91 2.96 11.16 20.02
C GLU A 91 1.58 11.62 19.55
N PRO A 92 1.44 12.83 18.99
CA PRO A 92 0.14 13.37 18.59
C PRO A 92 -0.45 12.59 17.41
N ILE A 93 -1.78 12.33 17.48
CA ILE A 93 -2.59 11.82 16.37
C ILE A 93 -3.57 12.93 16.00
N PHE A 94 -3.48 13.44 14.77
CA PHE A 94 -4.37 14.51 14.31
C PHE A 94 -5.68 13.95 13.78
N LEU A 95 -6.79 14.63 14.06
CA LEU A 95 -8.12 14.17 13.68
C LEU A 95 -8.27 13.89 12.17
N HIS A 96 -7.68 14.74 11.32
CA HIS A 96 -7.75 14.56 9.85
C HIS A 96 -7.17 13.22 9.39
N GLU A 97 -6.19 12.65 10.11
CA GLU A 97 -5.60 11.37 9.76
C GLU A 97 -6.60 10.20 9.85
N THR A 98 -7.62 10.34 10.69
CA THR A 98 -8.70 9.34 10.81
C THR A 98 -9.60 9.36 9.58
N PHE A 99 -9.76 10.49 8.92
CA PHE A 99 -10.59 10.62 7.72
C PHE A 99 -10.04 9.87 6.52
N TYR A 100 -8.71 9.66 6.47
CA TYR A 100 -8.10 8.92 5.37
C TYR A 100 -8.73 7.55 5.15
N ALA A 101 -8.92 6.78 6.22
CA ALA A 101 -9.51 5.45 6.12
C ALA A 101 -11.00 5.49 5.70
N LEU A 102 -11.75 6.51 6.14
CA LEU A 102 -13.13 6.70 5.68
C LEU A 102 -13.18 7.00 4.18
N MET A 103 -12.30 7.87 3.70
CA MET A 103 -12.21 8.25 2.30
C MET A 103 -11.83 7.05 1.43
N GLN A 104 -10.79 6.31 1.80
CA GLN A 104 -10.39 5.09 1.08
C GLN A 104 -11.47 4.00 1.17
N GLY A 105 -12.16 3.89 2.29
CA GLY A 105 -13.31 2.98 2.41
C GLY A 105 -14.45 3.36 1.47
N TYR A 106 -14.72 4.65 1.30
CA TYR A 106 -15.73 5.14 0.36
C TYR A 106 -15.31 4.97 -1.11
N ASP A 107 -14.02 4.97 -1.42
CA ASP A 107 -13.52 4.61 -2.75
C ASP A 107 -14.02 3.22 -3.18
N ALA A 108 -14.02 2.25 -2.26
CA ALA A 108 -14.57 0.92 -2.53
C ALA A 108 -16.07 0.93 -2.83
N VAL A 109 -16.82 1.79 -2.14
CA VAL A 109 -18.27 2.00 -2.37
C VAL A 109 -18.51 2.66 -3.73
N ALA A 110 -17.82 3.75 -4.03
CA ALA A 110 -17.98 4.51 -5.27
C ALA A 110 -17.64 3.69 -6.53
N LEU A 111 -16.61 2.86 -6.42
CA LEU A 111 -16.18 1.95 -7.49
C LEU A 111 -16.99 0.64 -7.53
N LYS A 112 -17.83 0.35 -6.55
CA LYS A 112 -18.51 -0.95 -6.37
C LYS A 112 -17.51 -2.10 -6.47
N THR A 113 -16.44 -1.99 -5.72
CA THR A 113 -15.26 -2.85 -5.82
C THR A 113 -15.59 -4.29 -5.40
N ASP A 114 -15.30 -5.28 -6.23
CA ASP A 114 -15.39 -6.70 -5.88
C ASP A 114 -14.12 -7.22 -5.22
N ILE A 115 -12.94 -6.79 -5.71
CA ILE A 115 -11.64 -7.23 -5.21
C ILE A 115 -10.74 -6.00 -5.06
N GLN A 116 -10.10 -5.86 -3.91
CA GLN A 116 -9.09 -4.83 -3.66
C GLN A 116 -7.77 -5.48 -3.22
N VAL A 117 -6.68 -5.05 -3.85
CA VAL A 117 -5.32 -5.56 -3.57
C VAL A 117 -4.54 -4.52 -2.80
N GLY A 118 -3.79 -4.95 -1.78
CA GLY A 118 -2.92 -4.06 -1.02
C GLY A 118 -1.91 -4.80 -0.16
N GLY A 119 -0.94 -4.10 0.36
CA GLY A 119 -0.01 -4.63 1.35
C GLY A 119 -0.66 -4.81 2.73
N SER A 120 0.02 -5.48 3.65
CA SER A 120 -0.48 -5.70 5.01
C SER A 120 -0.73 -4.40 5.78
N ASP A 121 -0.04 -3.31 5.43
CA ASP A 121 -0.27 -1.96 5.95
C ASP A 121 -1.65 -1.39 5.57
N GLN A 122 -2.27 -1.91 4.50
CA GLN A 122 -3.58 -1.51 4.01
C GLN A 122 -4.74 -2.36 4.56
N LEU A 123 -4.46 -3.34 5.43
CA LEU A 123 -5.46 -4.25 5.96
C LEU A 123 -6.66 -3.52 6.58
N PHE A 124 -6.39 -2.49 7.41
CA PHE A 124 -7.46 -1.71 8.04
C PHE A 124 -8.30 -0.96 6.99
N ASN A 125 -7.65 -0.28 6.06
CA ASN A 125 -8.34 0.53 5.06
C ASN A 125 -9.20 -0.33 4.12
N ILE A 126 -8.73 -1.51 3.74
CA ILE A 126 -9.43 -2.44 2.84
C ILE A 126 -10.51 -3.22 3.58
N ILE A 127 -10.14 -3.93 4.65
CA ILE A 127 -11.04 -4.88 5.31
C ILE A 127 -11.94 -4.19 6.32
N VAL A 128 -11.39 -3.32 7.18
CA VAL A 128 -12.20 -2.68 8.21
C VAL A 128 -13.03 -1.53 7.62
N ALA A 129 -12.42 -0.64 6.83
CA ALA A 129 -13.14 0.51 6.29
C ALA A 129 -13.92 0.17 5.01
N GLY A 130 -13.27 -0.37 3.98
CA GLY A 130 -13.89 -0.63 2.67
C GLY A 130 -15.06 -1.59 2.74
N ARG A 131 -14.84 -2.79 3.27
CA ARG A 131 -15.91 -3.79 3.40
C ARG A 131 -17.07 -3.30 4.26
N LYS A 132 -16.77 -2.70 5.42
CA LYS A 132 -17.79 -2.24 6.35
C LYS A 132 -18.68 -1.15 5.76
N LEU A 133 -18.10 -0.21 4.99
CA LEU A 133 -18.88 0.82 4.32
C LEU A 133 -19.72 0.25 3.18
N GLN A 134 -19.22 -0.72 2.41
CA GLN A 134 -20.04 -1.40 1.41
C GLN A 134 -21.24 -2.11 2.05
N GLU A 135 -21.04 -2.87 3.15
CA GLU A 135 -22.11 -3.52 3.89
C GLU A 135 -23.14 -2.51 4.42
N ALA A 136 -22.67 -1.43 5.05
CA ALA A 136 -23.53 -0.38 5.62
C ALA A 136 -24.38 0.34 4.56
N LEU A 137 -23.89 0.42 3.33
CA LEU A 137 -24.56 1.05 2.19
C LEU A 137 -25.26 0.04 1.27
N GLY A 138 -25.45 -1.20 1.72
CA GLY A 138 -26.22 -2.24 1.02
C GLY A 138 -25.50 -2.84 -0.20
N GLN A 139 -24.20 -2.72 -0.28
CA GLN A 139 -23.41 -3.37 -1.32
C GLN A 139 -22.83 -4.71 -0.85
N LYS A 140 -22.53 -5.59 -1.80
CA LYS A 140 -21.77 -6.81 -1.52
C LYS A 140 -20.36 -6.43 -1.07
N PRO A 141 -19.87 -6.95 0.07
CA PRO A 141 -18.54 -6.61 0.56
C PRO A 141 -17.44 -7.15 -0.35
N LEU A 142 -16.42 -6.36 -0.58
CA LEU A 142 -15.25 -6.73 -1.38
C LEU A 142 -14.45 -7.88 -0.74
N VAL A 143 -13.67 -8.54 -1.57
CA VAL A 143 -12.61 -9.46 -1.14
C VAL A 143 -11.29 -8.70 -1.14
N GLY A 144 -10.61 -8.64 0.02
CA GLY A 144 -9.26 -8.05 0.13
C GLY A 144 -8.19 -9.09 -0.15
N VAL A 145 -7.33 -8.83 -1.12
CA VAL A 145 -6.11 -9.61 -1.36
C VAL A 145 -4.96 -8.86 -0.69
N ILE A 146 -4.50 -9.38 0.45
CA ILE A 146 -3.48 -8.72 1.27
C ILE A 146 -2.15 -9.45 1.08
N THR A 147 -1.14 -8.72 0.64
CA THR A 147 0.21 -9.23 0.39
C THR A 147 1.19 -8.76 1.48
N GLY A 148 2.31 -9.46 1.60
CA GLY A 148 3.42 -9.00 2.44
C GLY A 148 4.04 -7.70 1.91
N ILE A 149 4.73 -6.97 2.78
CA ILE A 149 5.51 -5.79 2.42
C ILE A 149 6.91 -6.23 2.00
N LEU A 150 7.35 -5.80 0.82
CA LEU A 150 8.70 -6.02 0.35
C LEU A 150 9.66 -5.08 1.07
N PRO A 151 10.71 -5.59 1.75
CA PRO A 151 11.72 -4.72 2.36
C PRO A 151 12.57 -4.03 1.29
N GLY A 152 13.21 -2.95 1.67
CA GLY A 152 14.21 -2.29 0.83
C GLY A 152 15.50 -3.09 0.65
N THR A 153 16.46 -2.52 -0.05
CA THR A 153 17.78 -3.14 -0.29
C THR A 153 18.59 -3.35 0.99
N ASP A 154 18.19 -2.75 2.12
CA ASP A 154 18.72 -3.04 3.46
C ASP A 154 18.19 -4.37 4.05
N GLY A 155 17.17 -4.96 3.46
CA GLY A 155 16.55 -6.22 3.89
C GLY A 155 15.63 -6.13 5.10
N VAL A 156 15.49 -4.97 5.72
CA VAL A 156 14.76 -4.77 6.99
C VAL A 156 13.66 -3.72 6.85
N GLN A 157 14.03 -2.51 6.45
CA GLN A 157 13.10 -1.40 6.38
C GLN A 157 12.27 -1.45 5.09
N ARG A 158 11.03 -0.94 5.16
CA ARG A 158 10.21 -0.72 3.98
C ARG A 158 10.94 0.21 2.98
N MET A 159 10.75 -0.04 1.69
CA MET A 159 11.28 0.83 0.64
C MET A 159 10.82 2.28 0.81
N SER A 160 11.75 3.21 0.80
CA SER A 160 11.47 4.64 0.85
C SER A 160 12.45 5.43 -0.01
N LYS A 161 11.94 6.44 -0.72
CA LYS A 161 12.80 7.37 -1.49
C LYS A 161 13.77 8.13 -0.58
N SER A 162 13.33 8.48 0.65
CA SER A 162 14.14 9.24 1.60
C SER A 162 15.31 8.45 2.19
N THR A 163 15.19 7.12 2.27
CA THR A 163 16.26 6.23 2.75
C THR A 163 17.14 5.70 1.62
N GLY A 164 16.72 5.87 0.37
CA GLY A 164 17.45 5.40 -0.79
C GLY A 164 17.48 3.87 -0.98
N ASN A 165 16.75 3.11 -0.15
CA ASN A 165 16.73 1.65 -0.15
C ASN A 165 15.74 1.05 -1.15
N ILE A 166 15.39 1.77 -2.21
CA ILE A 166 14.39 1.36 -3.19
C ILE A 166 15.01 0.60 -4.37
N VAL A 167 14.24 -0.34 -4.93
CA VAL A 167 14.45 -0.91 -6.27
C VAL A 167 13.34 -0.35 -7.17
N PRO A 168 13.62 0.72 -7.95
CA PRO A 168 12.60 1.36 -8.77
C PRO A 168 12.24 0.51 -9.98
N ILE A 169 10.95 0.42 -10.32
CA ILE A 169 10.50 -0.30 -11.52
C ILE A 169 10.78 0.44 -12.82
N ASN A 170 11.12 1.72 -12.74
CA ASN A 170 11.43 2.59 -13.88
C ASN A 170 12.95 2.84 -14.08
N THR A 171 13.79 2.06 -13.42
CA THR A 171 15.25 2.10 -13.62
C THR A 171 15.69 1.18 -14.77
N GLY A 172 16.95 1.36 -15.23
CA GLY A 172 17.54 0.49 -16.22
C GLY A 172 17.81 -0.94 -15.70
N ALA A 173 17.86 -1.91 -16.60
CA ALA A 173 18.03 -3.33 -16.24
C ALA A 173 19.29 -3.59 -15.41
N ASN A 174 20.43 -2.98 -15.78
CA ASN A 174 21.69 -3.15 -15.05
C ASN A 174 21.64 -2.58 -13.63
N ASP A 175 21.00 -1.43 -13.43
CA ASP A 175 20.83 -0.83 -12.11
C ASP A 175 19.88 -1.68 -11.24
N MET A 176 18.77 -2.14 -11.83
CA MET A 176 17.85 -3.05 -11.14
C MET A 176 18.55 -4.35 -10.73
N PHE A 177 19.30 -4.96 -11.63
CA PHE A 177 20.11 -6.16 -11.35
C PHE A 177 21.09 -5.92 -10.20
N GLY A 178 21.87 -4.83 -10.26
CA GLY A 178 22.81 -4.48 -9.20
C GLY A 178 22.14 -4.30 -7.84
N LYS A 179 20.96 -3.64 -7.80
CA LYS A 179 20.18 -3.46 -6.57
C LYS A 179 19.64 -4.78 -6.02
N VAL A 180 19.14 -5.67 -6.89
CA VAL A 180 18.66 -7.00 -6.48
C VAL A 180 19.83 -7.83 -5.95
N MET A 181 20.97 -7.81 -6.62
CA MET A 181 22.18 -8.52 -6.16
C MET A 181 22.73 -8.00 -4.82
N SER A 182 22.48 -6.72 -4.49
CA SER A 182 22.93 -6.12 -3.21
C SER A 182 22.05 -6.45 -2.01
N ILE A 183 20.89 -7.09 -2.22
CA ILE A 183 19.98 -7.45 -1.13
C ILE A 183 20.66 -8.43 -0.17
N PRO A 184 20.58 -8.24 1.17
CA PRO A 184 21.11 -9.18 2.13
C PRO A 184 20.53 -10.58 1.98
N ASP A 185 21.34 -11.61 2.17
CA ASP A 185 20.92 -13.02 1.98
C ASP A 185 19.71 -13.38 2.84
N MET A 186 19.61 -12.84 4.04
CA MET A 186 18.46 -13.02 4.93
C MET A 186 17.13 -12.52 4.37
N ALA A 187 17.14 -11.57 3.43
CA ALA A 187 15.94 -11.03 2.80
C ALA A 187 15.54 -11.78 1.51
N MET A 188 16.43 -12.60 1.00
CA MET A 188 16.31 -13.28 -0.29
C MET A 188 15.03 -14.10 -0.43
N GLY A 189 14.73 -14.95 0.57
CA GLY A 189 13.53 -15.77 0.58
C GLY A 189 12.23 -14.94 0.53
N LYS A 190 12.23 -13.76 1.16
CA LYS A 190 11.08 -12.84 1.09
C LYS A 190 10.93 -12.23 -0.31
N TYR A 191 12.04 -11.87 -0.96
CA TYR A 191 12.01 -11.40 -2.34
C TYR A 191 11.53 -12.49 -3.29
N MET A 192 12.04 -13.71 -3.18
CA MET A 192 11.58 -14.85 -3.99
C MET A 192 10.07 -15.04 -3.89
N ARG A 193 9.50 -15.00 -2.68
CA ARG A 193 8.06 -15.18 -2.45
C ARG A 193 7.20 -14.03 -2.98
N LEU A 194 7.69 -12.80 -2.97
CA LEU A 194 6.89 -11.61 -3.27
C LEU A 194 7.03 -11.12 -4.71
N VAL A 195 8.16 -11.39 -5.38
CA VAL A 195 8.41 -10.83 -6.72
C VAL A 195 8.80 -11.85 -7.78
N SER A 196 9.10 -13.11 -7.43
CA SER A 196 9.34 -14.14 -8.42
C SER A 196 8.06 -14.84 -8.84
N ARG A 197 8.15 -15.65 -9.90
CA ARG A 197 7.08 -16.57 -10.34
C ARG A 197 7.29 -17.98 -9.86
N TRP A 198 8.26 -18.20 -8.99
CA TRP A 198 8.55 -19.52 -8.44
C TRP A 198 7.44 -19.99 -7.49
N THR A 199 7.18 -21.26 -7.54
CA THR A 199 6.25 -21.90 -6.61
C THR A 199 6.87 -21.95 -5.20
N PRO A 200 6.06 -22.09 -4.14
CA PRO A 200 6.57 -22.29 -2.78
C PRO A 200 7.57 -23.44 -2.68
N HIS A 201 7.34 -24.54 -3.40
CA HIS A 201 8.21 -25.71 -3.40
C HIS A 201 9.60 -25.43 -4.02
N GLU A 202 9.64 -24.67 -5.14
CA GLU A 202 10.90 -24.25 -5.75
C GLU A 202 11.69 -23.33 -4.82
N ILE A 203 11.00 -22.38 -4.16
CA ILE A 203 11.64 -21.48 -3.20
C ILE A 203 12.21 -22.25 -2.00
N GLU A 204 11.46 -23.20 -1.44
CA GLU A 204 11.94 -24.06 -0.34
C GLU A 204 13.14 -24.92 -0.74
N ALA A 205 13.18 -25.42 -1.97
CA ALA A 205 14.34 -26.15 -2.47
C ALA A 205 15.59 -25.28 -2.53
N ILE A 206 15.46 -24.08 -3.10
CA ILE A 206 16.56 -23.09 -3.18
C ILE A 206 17.04 -22.71 -1.77
N GLU A 207 16.12 -22.44 -0.85
CA GLU A 207 16.47 -22.08 0.54
C GLU A 207 17.24 -23.23 1.25
N LYS A 208 16.89 -24.50 1.00
CA LYS A 208 17.60 -25.67 1.53
C LYS A 208 19.00 -25.80 0.94
N GLU A 209 19.14 -25.59 -0.37
CA GLU A 209 20.45 -25.65 -1.04
C GLU A 209 21.37 -24.54 -0.56
N VAL A 210 20.84 -23.33 -0.39
CA VAL A 210 21.60 -22.18 0.18
C VAL A 210 22.01 -22.49 1.63
N ALA A 211 21.10 -23.00 2.46
CA ALA A 211 21.36 -23.32 3.85
C ALA A 211 22.39 -24.44 4.03
N SER A 212 22.44 -25.41 3.10
CA SER A 212 23.43 -26.51 3.11
C SER A 212 24.78 -26.11 2.50
N GLY A 213 24.88 -24.94 1.87
CA GLY A 213 26.06 -24.51 1.12
C GLY A 213 26.21 -25.15 -0.27
N ALA A 214 25.23 -25.92 -0.73
CA ALA A 214 25.22 -26.48 -2.07
C ALA A 214 25.02 -25.44 -3.17
N LEU A 215 24.31 -24.37 -2.86
CA LEU A 215 24.10 -23.21 -3.73
C LEU A 215 24.60 -21.94 -3.04
N HIS A 216 25.47 -21.18 -3.72
CA HIS A 216 25.92 -19.91 -3.17
C HIS A 216 24.80 -18.83 -3.25
N PRO A 217 24.56 -18.04 -2.21
CA PRO A 217 23.49 -17.01 -2.22
C PRO A 217 23.53 -16.07 -3.42
N ARG A 218 24.72 -15.73 -3.91
CA ARG A 218 24.91 -14.91 -5.12
C ARG A 218 24.28 -15.55 -6.37
N ASP A 219 24.37 -16.87 -6.48
CA ASP A 219 23.91 -17.60 -7.67
C ASP A 219 22.39 -17.88 -7.57
N ALA A 220 21.84 -17.81 -6.36
CA ALA A 220 20.41 -17.90 -6.11
C ALA A 220 19.67 -16.57 -6.37
N LYS A 221 20.34 -15.42 -6.30
CA LYS A 221 19.80 -14.08 -6.59
C LYS A 221 19.73 -13.82 -8.09
#